data_b5801703fb2ffcab5dd468a9f95bc939
#
_entry.id   b5801703fb2ffcab5dd468a9f95bc939
#
_cell.length_a   1.000
_cell.length_b   1.000
_cell.length_c   1.000
_cell.angle_alpha   90.00
_cell.angle_beta   90.00
_cell.angle_gamma   90.00
#
_symmetry.space_group_name_H-M   'P 1'
#
loop_
_entity.id
_entity.type
_entity.pdbx_description
1 polymer ?
#
loop_
_entity_poly.entity_id
_entity_poly.type
_entity_poly.pdbx_seq_one_letter_code
_entity_poly.pdbx_strand_id
1 'polypeptide(L)'
;MHISASRTVLIAGLGAVMAAGLTLAALPSSATTLDAAAPAAAATPTTPPAAYPNPGVVTGDTGVHDPTIVKRPDGGYLLAHTGNGISLKTSADRTAFRNAGSVFPGGASWTTTYTAGSRNLWAPDLTYRDGRYWLYYSASTFGSNRSAIFLATSTTGESGSWTHQGQVIESRTSDNFYAIDPYLVVDDSGKWWLSFGSFWSCIKMVALNSSNGLRADSTVRSIAGRNGGAIEAPVIVRRGSYYYQWVSFDRCCQGAASTYRIMVGRSTSVTGPYLDRNGVAMTAGGGTQVLASHGSIHGPGHQAVMTDTDADVLAYHYYANNNASYLGINLIGYDAAGWPFVY
;
A
#
# COMPACT_ATOMS: atom_id res chain seq x y z
N MET A 1 -28.81 -57.37 -13.10
CA MET A 1 -28.75 -58.55 -12.23
C MET A 1 -28.31 -58.07 -10.90
N HIS A 2 -29.27 -58.03 -10.03
CA HIS A 2 -29.39 -58.45 -8.61
C HIS A 2 -28.47 -57.75 -7.60
N ILE A 3 -29.04 -56.84 -6.77
CA ILE A 3 -29.79 -57.08 -5.50
C ILE A 3 -28.81 -57.27 -4.34
N SER A 4 -28.78 -56.64 -3.24
CA SER A 4 -29.71 -56.13 -2.20
C SER A 4 -28.93 -56.02 -0.89
N ALA A 5 -29.06 -55.00 -0.19
CA ALA A 5 -29.90 -54.67 0.94
C ALA A 5 -29.31 -54.98 2.31
N SER A 6 -29.33 -53.96 3.11
CA SER A 6 -29.79 -53.75 4.49
C SER A 6 -29.37 -54.73 5.62
N ARG A 7 -28.98 -54.17 6.74
CA ARG A 7 -29.80 -54.13 8.00
C ARG A 7 -29.16 -53.42 9.18
N THR A 8 -29.98 -52.64 9.80
CA THR A 8 -29.93 -51.98 11.11
C THR A 8 -29.95 -52.93 12.27
N VAL A 9 -29.30 -52.61 13.42
CA VAL A 9 -29.78 -52.97 14.75
C VAL A 9 -29.41 -51.89 15.78
N LEU A 10 -30.41 -51.35 16.45
CA LEU A 10 -30.41 -50.63 17.74
C LEU A 10 -30.15 -51.59 18.89
N ILE A 11 -29.54 -51.10 19.98
CA ILE A 11 -29.99 -51.45 21.37
C ILE A 11 -29.51 -50.35 22.33
N ALA A 12 -30.43 -49.91 23.18
CA ALA A 12 -30.33 -48.96 24.28
C ALA A 12 -29.87 -49.65 25.57
N GLY A 13 -29.32 -48.89 26.50
CA GLY A 13 -29.07 -49.36 27.86
C GLY A 13 -28.84 -48.20 28.84
N LEU A 14 -29.87 -47.91 29.64
CA LEU A 14 -29.85 -47.00 30.78
C LEU A 14 -28.97 -47.55 31.92
N GLY A 15 -28.36 -46.62 32.68
CA GLY A 15 -27.75 -46.92 33.98
C GLY A 15 -27.44 -45.65 34.75
N ALA A 16 -28.38 -45.22 35.59
CA ALA A 16 -28.18 -44.12 36.55
C ALA A 16 -27.53 -44.66 37.83
N VAL A 17 -26.52 -43.99 38.36
CA VAL A 17 -26.09 -44.13 39.77
C VAL A 17 -25.83 -42.72 40.33
N MET A 18 -26.64 -42.40 41.37
CA MET A 18 -26.44 -41.28 42.27
C MET A 18 -25.33 -41.59 43.27
N ALA A 19 -24.44 -40.62 43.53
CA ALA A 19 -23.69 -40.57 44.77
C ALA A 19 -23.54 -39.12 45.23
N ALA A 20 -24.09 -38.83 46.39
CA ALA A 20 -23.96 -37.58 47.12
C ALA A 20 -22.65 -37.55 47.89
N GLY A 21 -22.04 -36.40 48.06
CA GLY A 21 -20.95 -36.31 49.01
C GLY A 21 -20.18 -34.99 49.03
N LEU A 22 -20.47 -34.18 50.01
CA LEU A 22 -19.68 -33.17 50.72
C LEU A 22 -19.02 -32.01 49.94
N THR A 23 -19.59 -30.85 50.17
CA THR A 23 -19.00 -29.52 49.93
C THR A 23 -18.00 -29.17 51.04
N LEU A 24 -16.72 -28.98 50.68
CA LEU A 24 -15.77 -28.20 51.47
C LEU A 24 -15.70 -26.80 50.89
N ALA A 25 -16.15 -25.81 51.65
CA ALA A 25 -16.01 -24.41 51.30
C ALA A 25 -14.55 -23.96 51.54
N ALA A 26 -13.85 -23.65 50.46
CA ALA A 26 -12.57 -22.95 50.53
C ALA A 26 -12.83 -21.46 50.37
N LEU A 27 -12.33 -20.66 51.31
CA LEU A 27 -12.37 -19.21 51.32
C LEU A 27 -11.48 -18.66 50.16
N PRO A 28 -11.93 -17.63 49.42
CA PRO A 28 -11.08 -17.04 48.38
C PRO A 28 -9.99 -16.15 49.01
N SER A 29 -8.74 -16.48 48.71
CA SER A 29 -7.60 -15.63 48.98
C SER A 29 -7.56 -14.53 47.88
N SER A 30 -7.92 -13.30 48.24
CA SER A 30 -7.83 -12.15 47.33
C SER A 30 -6.37 -11.70 47.21
N ALA A 31 -5.67 -12.22 46.21
CA ALA A 31 -4.43 -11.58 45.73
C ALA A 31 -4.79 -10.47 44.79
N THR A 32 -4.73 -9.22 45.24
CA THR A 32 -4.78 -8.02 44.43
C THR A 32 -3.48 -7.91 43.63
N THR A 33 -3.49 -8.39 42.38
CA THR A 33 -2.47 -8.01 41.41
C THR A 33 -2.75 -6.58 40.98
N LEU A 34 -1.85 -5.66 41.31
CA LEU A 34 -1.80 -4.34 40.72
C LEU A 34 -1.43 -4.53 39.24
N ASP A 35 -2.44 -4.55 38.36
CA ASP A 35 -2.25 -4.43 36.92
C ASP A 35 -1.67 -3.04 36.65
N ALA A 36 -0.41 -3.00 36.23
CA ALA A 36 0.19 -1.79 35.67
C ALA A 36 -0.61 -1.49 34.39
N ALA A 37 -1.44 -0.43 34.44
CA ALA A 37 -2.18 0.04 33.29
C ALA A 37 -1.19 0.33 32.15
N ALA A 38 -1.33 -0.41 31.04
CA ALA A 38 -0.64 -0.09 29.80
C ALA A 38 -0.97 1.37 29.44
N PRO A 39 -0.01 2.15 28.90
CA PRO A 39 -0.29 3.51 28.47
C PRO A 39 -1.44 3.47 27.46
N ALA A 40 -2.51 4.23 27.74
CA ALA A 40 -3.65 4.33 26.85
C ALA A 40 -3.16 4.82 25.49
N ALA A 41 -3.31 3.99 24.46
CA ALA A 41 -3.07 4.42 23.09
C ALA A 41 -3.92 5.68 22.83
N ALA A 42 -3.29 6.74 22.29
CA ALA A 42 -4.02 7.96 21.96
C ALA A 42 -5.18 7.60 21.01
N ALA A 43 -6.40 7.99 21.37
CA ALA A 43 -7.57 7.67 20.58
C ALA A 43 -7.45 8.32 19.19
N THR A 44 -7.50 7.51 18.14
CA THR A 44 -7.55 7.99 16.76
C THR A 44 -8.83 8.81 16.56
N PRO A 45 -8.76 10.04 15.99
CA PRO A 45 -9.95 10.81 15.65
C PRO A 45 -10.90 10.02 14.74
N THR A 46 -12.20 10.11 15.01
CA THR A 46 -13.24 9.43 14.20
C THR A 46 -14.00 10.40 13.29
N THR A 47 -13.71 11.69 13.39
CA THR A 47 -14.37 12.74 12.60
C THR A 47 -13.34 13.44 11.70
N PRO A 48 -13.63 13.62 10.40
CA PRO A 48 -12.77 14.38 9.50
C PRO A 48 -12.58 15.82 10.00
N PRO A 49 -11.38 16.41 9.87
CA PRO A 49 -11.15 17.82 10.18
C PRO A 49 -11.91 18.73 9.21
N ALA A 50 -12.23 19.96 9.63
CA ALA A 50 -12.91 20.96 8.82
C ALA A 50 -12.06 21.46 7.63
N ALA A 51 -10.72 21.35 7.73
CA ALA A 51 -9.74 21.69 6.70
C ALA A 51 -8.63 20.62 6.70
N TYR A 52 -7.90 20.51 5.61
CA TYR A 52 -6.75 19.60 5.56
C TYR A 52 -5.66 20.05 6.52
N PRO A 53 -5.13 19.14 7.36
CA PRO A 53 -3.98 19.43 8.21
C PRO A 53 -2.72 19.57 7.36
N ASN A 54 -1.78 20.38 7.84
CA ASN A 54 -0.43 20.32 7.30
C ASN A 54 0.19 18.94 7.59
N PRO A 55 1.19 18.51 6.80
CA PRO A 55 1.96 17.33 7.16
C PRO A 55 2.62 17.50 8.51
N GLY A 56 2.79 16.40 9.23
CA GLY A 56 3.60 16.35 10.44
C GLY A 56 5.03 16.80 10.17
N VAL A 57 5.75 17.18 11.23
CA VAL A 57 7.13 17.65 11.10
C VAL A 57 8.02 16.51 10.60
N VAL A 58 8.63 16.71 9.45
CA VAL A 58 9.65 15.81 8.87
C VAL A 58 10.95 16.61 8.74
N THR A 59 12.07 16.01 9.15
CA THR A 59 13.39 16.66 9.21
C THR A 59 14.47 15.85 8.50
N GLY A 60 15.65 16.45 8.33
CA GLY A 60 16.79 15.83 7.69
C GLY A 60 16.70 15.89 6.17
N ASP A 61 16.90 14.77 5.50
CA ASP A 61 16.79 14.67 4.02
C ASP A 61 15.34 14.40 3.62
N THR A 62 14.59 15.47 3.37
CA THR A 62 13.15 15.43 3.11
C THR A 62 12.76 15.52 1.63
N GLY A 63 13.73 15.76 0.73
CA GLY A 63 13.49 15.80 -0.71
C GLY A 63 13.10 14.43 -1.24
N VAL A 64 11.90 14.24 -1.75
CA VAL A 64 11.40 12.98 -2.33
C VAL A 64 10.46 13.24 -3.49
N HIS A 65 10.33 12.25 -4.36
CA HIS A 65 9.28 12.13 -5.37
C HIS A 65 8.81 10.68 -5.40
N ASP A 66 7.50 10.42 -5.41
CA ASP A 66 6.90 9.07 -5.41
C ASP A 66 7.43 8.18 -4.27
N PRO A 67 7.21 8.55 -3.00
CA PRO A 67 7.74 7.80 -1.88
C PRO A 67 6.93 6.54 -1.59
N THR A 68 7.62 5.49 -1.16
CA THR A 68 7.06 4.33 -0.46
C THR A 68 7.82 4.09 0.82
N ILE A 69 7.16 3.62 1.87
CA ILE A 69 7.76 3.45 3.19
C ILE A 69 7.31 2.15 3.85
N VAL A 70 8.24 1.46 4.52
CA VAL A 70 7.94 0.28 5.34
C VAL A 70 8.64 0.37 6.69
N LYS A 71 8.03 -0.24 7.71
CA LYS A 71 8.68 -0.51 8.97
C LYS A 71 9.64 -1.69 8.82
N ARG A 72 10.86 -1.52 9.33
CA ARG A 72 11.91 -2.54 9.32
C ARG A 72 11.76 -3.48 10.52
N PRO A 73 12.31 -4.71 10.46
CA PRO A 73 12.32 -5.62 11.60
C PRO A 73 13.02 -5.08 12.86
N ASP A 74 13.99 -4.18 12.69
CA ASP A 74 14.70 -3.50 13.78
C ASP A 74 13.91 -2.36 14.44
N GLY A 75 12.69 -2.09 13.96
CA GLY A 75 11.80 -1.03 14.45
C GLY A 75 11.99 0.32 13.74
N GLY A 76 13.05 0.50 12.96
CA GLY A 76 13.25 1.68 12.12
C GLY A 76 12.40 1.64 10.83
N TYR A 77 12.64 2.58 9.94
CA TYR A 77 11.89 2.74 8.69
C TYR A 77 12.84 2.81 7.50
N LEU A 78 12.43 2.17 6.41
CA LEU A 78 13.06 2.27 5.10
C LEU A 78 12.07 2.94 4.14
N LEU A 79 12.52 3.99 3.47
CA LEU A 79 11.79 4.71 2.44
C LEU A 79 12.55 4.58 1.13
N ALA A 80 11.84 4.22 0.07
CA ALA A 80 12.34 4.27 -1.30
C ALA A 80 11.57 5.34 -2.10
N HIS A 81 12.21 5.97 -3.07
CA HIS A 81 11.56 6.98 -3.90
C HIS A 81 12.21 7.09 -5.28
N THR A 82 11.52 7.70 -6.22
CA THR A 82 12.02 8.03 -7.57
C THR A 82 13.40 8.68 -7.47
N GLY A 83 14.35 8.17 -8.25
CA GLY A 83 15.72 8.68 -8.26
C GLY A 83 16.69 7.79 -9.03
N ASN A 84 17.96 8.18 -9.07
CA ASN A 84 19.01 7.41 -9.74
C ASN A 84 19.20 6.04 -9.07
N GLY A 85 18.80 4.98 -9.78
CA GLY A 85 18.83 3.61 -9.29
C GLY A 85 17.86 3.34 -8.14
N ILE A 86 16.75 4.09 -8.01
CA ILE A 86 15.83 4.17 -6.87
C ILE A 86 16.56 4.61 -5.60
N SER A 87 16.27 5.81 -5.15
CA SER A 87 16.89 6.40 -3.95
C SER A 87 16.31 5.82 -2.67
N LEU A 88 17.15 5.66 -1.66
CA LEU A 88 16.80 5.12 -0.34
C LEU A 88 17.02 6.14 0.76
N LYS A 89 16.14 6.14 1.74
CA LYS A 89 16.28 6.88 2.99
C LYS A 89 15.92 5.98 4.18
N THR A 90 16.50 6.27 5.34
CA THR A 90 16.18 5.59 6.60
C THR A 90 15.77 6.59 7.67
N SER A 91 14.92 6.14 8.60
CA SER A 91 14.56 6.87 9.81
C SER A 91 14.44 5.91 10.97
N ALA A 92 14.78 6.36 12.18
CA ALA A 92 14.55 5.58 13.39
C ALA A 92 13.15 5.81 14.00
N ASP A 93 12.51 6.93 13.65
CA ASP A 93 11.32 7.46 14.33
C ASP A 93 10.22 7.92 13.37
N ARG A 94 10.36 7.68 12.05
CA ARG A 94 9.40 8.10 11.01
C ARG A 94 9.35 9.63 10.78
N THR A 95 10.20 10.41 11.46
CA THR A 95 10.20 11.87 11.36
C THR A 95 11.54 12.43 10.87
N ALA A 96 12.68 11.89 11.31
CA ALA A 96 14.01 12.31 10.90
C ALA A 96 14.60 11.35 9.87
N PHE A 97 14.68 11.78 8.61
CA PHE A 97 15.17 10.95 7.50
C PHE A 97 16.61 11.28 7.12
N ARG A 98 17.35 10.24 6.72
CA ARG A 98 18.73 10.33 6.25
C ARG A 98 18.87 9.61 4.93
N ASN A 99 19.70 10.12 4.03
CA ASN A 99 20.09 9.43 2.81
C ASN A 99 20.71 8.08 3.15
N ALA A 100 20.29 7.03 2.47
CA ALA A 100 20.78 5.67 2.61
C ALA A 100 21.29 5.07 1.27
N GLY A 101 21.63 5.95 0.31
CA GLY A 101 22.11 5.54 -1.01
C GLY A 101 20.99 5.18 -1.98
N SER A 102 21.20 4.14 -2.77
CA SER A 102 20.21 3.68 -3.75
C SER A 102 20.19 2.16 -3.85
N VAL A 103 19.08 1.63 -4.39
CA VAL A 103 18.90 0.20 -4.67
C VAL A 103 19.98 -0.31 -5.61
N PHE A 104 20.24 0.43 -6.70
CA PHE A 104 21.24 0.09 -7.70
C PHE A 104 22.32 1.17 -7.85
N PRO A 105 23.30 1.27 -6.93
CA PRO A 105 24.36 2.29 -6.99
C PRO A 105 25.23 2.15 -8.25
N GLY A 106 25.38 0.94 -8.79
CA GLY A 106 26.05 0.66 -10.06
C GLY A 106 25.21 0.91 -11.31
N GLY A 107 23.91 1.22 -11.15
CA GLY A 107 22.93 1.32 -12.23
C GLY A 107 22.21 0.01 -12.50
N ALA A 108 21.21 0.05 -13.39
CA ALA A 108 20.33 -1.04 -13.76
C ALA A 108 20.30 -1.17 -15.30
N SER A 109 21.31 -1.81 -15.88
CA SER A 109 21.50 -1.86 -17.34
C SER A 109 20.34 -2.48 -18.11
N TRP A 110 19.57 -3.38 -17.47
CA TRP A 110 18.38 -4.01 -18.05
C TRP A 110 17.20 -3.04 -18.27
N THR A 111 17.26 -1.84 -17.70
CA THR A 111 16.21 -0.81 -17.84
C THR A 111 16.46 0.17 -18.99
N THR A 112 17.65 0.19 -19.60
CA THR A 112 18.10 1.21 -20.55
C THR A 112 17.21 1.34 -21.78
N THR A 113 16.59 0.24 -22.23
CA THR A 113 15.64 0.20 -23.34
C THR A 113 14.39 1.06 -23.09
N TYR A 114 14.00 1.22 -21.82
CA TYR A 114 12.82 1.98 -21.40
C TYR A 114 13.15 3.39 -20.95
N THR A 115 14.36 3.63 -20.46
CA THR A 115 14.78 4.91 -19.86
C THR A 115 15.60 5.78 -20.79
N ALA A 116 15.78 5.38 -22.06
CA ALA A 116 16.69 6.04 -23.00
C ALA A 116 18.12 6.24 -22.41
N GLY A 117 18.56 5.27 -21.60
CA GLY A 117 19.87 5.31 -20.96
C GLY A 117 19.93 6.09 -19.64
N SER A 118 18.84 6.73 -19.21
CA SER A 118 18.77 7.39 -17.90
C SER A 118 18.89 6.36 -16.76
N ARG A 119 19.57 6.76 -15.70
CA ARG A 119 19.64 5.99 -14.46
C ARG A 119 18.47 6.27 -13.52
N ASN A 120 17.64 7.26 -13.84
CA ASN A 120 16.49 7.62 -13.04
C ASN A 120 15.39 6.56 -13.20
N LEU A 121 15.04 5.90 -12.13
CA LEU A 121 13.98 4.89 -12.04
C LEU A 121 12.85 5.45 -11.18
N TRP A 122 11.60 5.06 -11.48
CA TRP A 122 10.44 5.76 -10.99
C TRP A 122 9.56 4.92 -10.09
N ALA A 123 8.85 5.63 -9.19
CA ALA A 123 7.68 5.15 -8.48
C ALA A 123 7.86 3.74 -7.91
N PRO A 124 8.76 3.54 -6.94
CA PRO A 124 8.93 2.24 -6.30
C PRO A 124 7.75 1.91 -5.38
N ASP A 125 7.42 0.63 -5.29
CA ASP A 125 6.64 0.06 -4.19
C ASP A 125 7.51 -0.89 -3.38
N LEU A 126 7.52 -0.70 -2.07
CA LEU A 126 8.37 -1.44 -1.13
C LEU A 126 7.51 -2.18 -0.11
N THR A 127 7.69 -3.48 -0.05
CA THR A 127 7.03 -4.35 0.93
C THR A 127 8.07 -5.21 1.65
N TYR A 128 7.99 -5.34 2.98
CA TYR A 128 8.73 -6.32 3.76
C TYR A 128 7.83 -7.51 4.08
N ARG A 129 8.20 -8.69 3.59
CA ARG A 129 7.42 -9.90 3.77
C ARG A 129 8.29 -11.15 3.72
N ASP A 130 7.99 -12.12 4.55
CA ASP A 130 8.66 -13.42 4.56
C ASP A 130 10.19 -13.33 4.67
N GLY A 131 10.67 -12.41 5.55
CA GLY A 131 12.09 -12.23 5.85
C GLY A 131 12.88 -11.45 4.78
N ARG A 132 12.22 -10.83 3.81
CA ARG A 132 12.87 -10.04 2.77
C ARG A 132 12.06 -8.83 2.35
N TYR A 133 12.73 -7.87 1.73
CA TYR A 133 12.12 -6.75 1.03
C TYR A 133 11.83 -7.15 -0.42
N TRP A 134 10.67 -6.75 -0.89
CA TRP A 134 10.21 -6.84 -2.28
C TRP A 134 10.05 -5.42 -2.78
N LEU A 135 10.74 -5.07 -3.87
CA LEU A 135 10.70 -3.75 -4.47
C LEU A 135 10.26 -3.88 -5.92
N TYR A 136 9.07 -3.39 -6.23
CA TYR A 136 8.61 -3.18 -7.59
C TYR A 136 8.95 -1.73 -7.98
N TYR A 137 9.41 -1.51 -9.21
CA TYR A 137 9.80 -0.18 -9.67
C TYR A 137 9.64 -0.06 -11.17
N SER A 138 9.48 1.18 -11.66
CA SER A 138 9.20 1.51 -13.05
C SER A 138 10.45 2.02 -13.76
N ALA A 139 10.59 1.61 -15.02
CA ALA A 139 11.57 2.15 -15.96
C ALA A 139 10.83 2.73 -17.17
N SER A 140 10.97 4.04 -17.40
CA SER A 140 10.23 4.75 -18.43
C SER A 140 10.91 6.05 -18.85
N THR A 141 10.29 6.75 -19.81
CA THR A 141 10.61 8.12 -20.23
C THR A 141 9.34 8.94 -20.36
N PHE A 142 9.42 10.25 -20.11
CA PHE A 142 8.29 11.16 -20.30
C PHE A 142 7.82 11.20 -21.75
N GLY A 143 6.49 11.35 -21.93
CA GLY A 143 5.88 11.50 -23.26
C GLY A 143 5.64 10.19 -24.00
N SER A 144 5.90 9.03 -23.40
CA SER A 144 5.68 7.73 -24.00
C SER A 144 5.10 6.76 -22.94
N ASN A 145 4.24 5.84 -23.36
CA ASN A 145 3.83 4.71 -22.51
C ASN A 145 4.69 3.45 -22.75
N ARG A 146 5.81 3.56 -23.46
CA ARG A 146 6.80 2.48 -23.52
C ARG A 146 7.53 2.41 -22.20
N SER A 147 7.19 1.42 -21.39
CA SER A 147 7.62 1.29 -20.02
C SER A 147 7.64 -0.16 -19.56
N ALA A 148 8.34 -0.44 -18.46
CA ALA A 148 8.25 -1.73 -17.78
C ALA A 148 8.36 -1.58 -16.27
N ILE A 149 7.67 -2.47 -15.57
CA ILE A 149 7.80 -2.67 -14.13
C ILE A 149 8.70 -3.88 -13.90
N PHE A 150 9.65 -3.70 -13.01
CA PHE A 150 10.64 -4.71 -12.61
C PHE A 150 10.52 -5.03 -11.13
N LEU A 151 11.05 -6.19 -10.74
CA LEU A 151 11.14 -6.64 -9.37
C LEU A 151 12.60 -6.77 -8.95
N ALA A 152 12.91 -6.29 -7.76
CA ALA A 152 14.13 -6.61 -7.02
C ALA A 152 13.81 -7.05 -5.59
N THR A 153 14.68 -7.85 -4.98
CA THR A 153 14.54 -8.29 -3.59
C THR A 153 15.83 -8.10 -2.83
N SER A 154 15.72 -7.87 -1.51
CA SER A 154 16.85 -7.80 -0.59
C SER A 154 16.48 -8.39 0.77
N THR A 155 17.43 -8.98 1.47
CA THR A 155 17.24 -9.43 2.86
C THR A 155 17.51 -8.33 3.89
N THR A 156 18.29 -7.32 3.53
CA THR A 156 18.72 -6.24 4.44
C THR A 156 18.05 -4.89 4.13
N GLY A 157 17.69 -4.66 2.86
CA GLY A 157 17.19 -3.36 2.38
C GLY A 157 18.26 -2.30 2.18
N GLU A 158 19.53 -2.62 2.39
CA GLU A 158 20.65 -1.68 2.27
C GLU A 158 20.99 -1.38 0.81
N SER A 159 21.64 -0.23 0.59
CA SER A 159 22.13 0.16 -0.73
C SER A 159 23.04 -0.92 -1.33
N GLY A 160 22.78 -1.30 -2.57
CA GLY A 160 23.54 -2.31 -3.31
C GLY A 160 23.31 -3.76 -2.88
N SER A 161 22.43 -4.04 -1.90
CA SER A 161 22.11 -5.40 -1.45
C SER A 161 20.98 -6.07 -2.25
N TRP A 162 20.50 -5.42 -3.29
CA TRP A 162 19.32 -5.80 -4.03
C TRP A 162 19.64 -6.68 -5.24
N THR A 163 18.89 -7.76 -5.38
CA THR A 163 19.01 -8.69 -6.51
C THR A 163 17.84 -8.46 -7.47
N HIS A 164 18.15 -8.18 -8.73
CA HIS A 164 17.17 -8.12 -9.81
C HIS A 164 16.52 -9.48 -10.02
N GLN A 165 15.18 -9.54 -10.02
CA GLN A 165 14.41 -10.78 -10.18
C GLN A 165 13.80 -10.93 -11.58
N GLY A 166 13.66 -9.84 -12.32
CA GLY A 166 13.10 -9.85 -13.67
C GLY A 166 12.06 -8.78 -13.93
N GLN A 167 11.58 -8.76 -15.17
CA GLN A 167 10.48 -7.92 -15.62
C GLN A 167 9.14 -8.55 -15.25
N VAL A 168 8.24 -7.75 -14.69
CA VAL A 168 6.89 -8.17 -14.27
C VAL A 168 5.89 -7.94 -15.39
N ILE A 169 5.88 -6.73 -15.94
CA ILE A 169 5.00 -6.32 -17.04
C ILE A 169 5.64 -5.19 -17.83
N GLU A 170 5.38 -5.13 -19.12
CA GLU A 170 5.71 -3.99 -19.97
C GLU A 170 4.46 -3.40 -20.62
N SER A 171 4.54 -2.15 -21.02
CA SER A 171 3.66 -1.54 -21.99
C SER A 171 4.45 -1.04 -23.21
N ARG A 172 3.82 -1.15 -24.37
CA ARG A 172 4.34 -0.70 -25.67
C ARG A 172 3.53 0.50 -26.13
N THR A 173 4.04 1.26 -27.06
CA THR A 173 3.33 2.41 -27.63
C THR A 173 1.99 2.07 -28.29
N SER A 174 1.79 0.79 -28.66
CA SER A 174 0.52 0.27 -29.18
C SER A 174 -0.50 -0.10 -28.08
N ASP A 175 -0.06 -0.19 -26.83
CA ASP A 175 -0.94 -0.58 -25.72
C ASP A 175 -1.74 0.62 -25.21
N ASN A 176 -2.93 0.34 -24.69
CA ASN A 176 -3.81 1.37 -24.14
C ASN A 176 -3.58 1.63 -22.64
N PHE A 177 -2.51 1.14 -22.06
CA PHE A 177 -2.15 1.35 -20.65
C PHE A 177 -0.67 1.72 -20.52
N TYR A 178 -0.27 2.12 -19.31
CA TYR A 178 1.07 2.53 -18.98
C TYR A 178 1.59 1.69 -17.80
N ALA A 179 2.66 0.92 -18.01
CA ALA A 179 3.23 0.02 -17.00
C ALA A 179 4.19 0.79 -16.09
N ILE A 180 3.65 1.66 -15.23
CA ILE A 180 4.35 2.37 -14.15
C ILE A 180 3.51 2.36 -12.87
N ASP A 181 4.03 2.90 -11.78
CA ASP A 181 3.40 3.07 -10.48
C ASP A 181 2.88 1.74 -9.91
N PRO A 182 3.75 0.76 -9.71
CA PRO A 182 3.36 -0.54 -9.15
C PRO A 182 2.97 -0.43 -7.69
N TYR A 183 2.04 -1.30 -7.25
CA TYR A 183 1.78 -1.57 -5.85
C TYR A 183 1.39 -3.04 -5.63
N LEU A 184 2.10 -3.72 -4.72
CA LEU A 184 1.81 -5.10 -4.32
C LEU A 184 0.69 -5.14 -3.28
N VAL A 185 -0.34 -5.93 -3.53
CA VAL A 185 -1.35 -6.28 -2.54
C VAL A 185 -1.50 -7.79 -2.44
N VAL A 186 -1.63 -8.30 -1.21
CA VAL A 186 -1.93 -9.70 -0.92
C VAL A 186 -3.34 -9.77 -0.39
N ASP A 187 -4.19 -10.61 -1.02
CA ASP A 187 -5.59 -10.75 -0.60
C ASP A 187 -5.75 -11.74 0.57
N ASP A 188 -6.98 -11.83 1.09
CA ASP A 188 -7.31 -12.68 2.24
C ASP A 188 -7.06 -14.18 1.99
N SER A 189 -6.97 -14.60 0.73
CA SER A 189 -6.62 -15.97 0.34
C SER A 189 -5.11 -16.22 0.23
N GLY A 190 -4.30 -15.17 0.41
CA GLY A 190 -2.85 -15.22 0.22
C GLY A 190 -2.40 -15.07 -1.23
N LYS A 191 -3.31 -14.76 -2.16
CA LYS A 191 -2.96 -14.49 -3.56
C LYS A 191 -2.37 -13.10 -3.70
N TRP A 192 -1.31 -13.00 -4.51
CA TRP A 192 -0.61 -11.77 -4.78
C TRP A 192 -1.13 -11.10 -6.04
N TRP A 193 -1.25 -9.79 -5.97
CA TRP A 193 -1.69 -8.94 -7.06
C TRP A 193 -0.80 -7.71 -7.16
N LEU A 194 -0.57 -7.23 -8.38
CA LEU A 194 0.08 -5.95 -8.64
C LEU A 194 -0.93 -5.01 -9.27
N SER A 195 -1.28 -3.91 -8.59
CA SER A 195 -1.95 -2.77 -9.23
C SER A 195 -0.91 -1.83 -9.80
N PHE A 196 -1.22 -1.17 -10.91
CA PHE A 196 -0.29 -0.26 -11.59
C PHE A 196 -1.05 0.62 -12.59
N GLY A 197 -0.40 1.66 -13.09
CA GLY A 197 -0.92 2.44 -14.21
C GLY A 197 -0.98 3.92 -13.93
N SER A 198 -0.92 4.67 -15.02
CA SER A 198 -0.96 6.12 -15.05
C SER A 198 -1.59 6.55 -16.37
N PHE A 199 -2.45 7.58 -16.38
CA PHE A 199 -3.10 8.10 -17.56
C PHE A 199 -3.69 7.03 -18.49
N TRP A 200 -3.63 7.18 -19.82
CA TRP A 200 -4.16 6.25 -20.85
C TRP A 200 -5.51 5.63 -20.46
N SER A 201 -5.60 4.30 -20.41
CA SER A 201 -6.81 3.58 -19.95
C SER A 201 -6.79 3.29 -18.46
N CYS A 202 -5.94 4.02 -17.71
CA CYS A 202 -5.99 4.13 -16.26
C CYS A 202 -5.41 2.93 -15.48
N ILE A 203 -5.91 2.65 -14.28
CA ILE A 203 -5.33 1.71 -13.33
C ILE A 203 -5.68 0.28 -13.69
N LYS A 204 -4.66 -0.55 -13.73
CA LYS A 204 -4.72 -1.97 -14.04
C LYS A 204 -4.31 -2.83 -12.84
N MET A 205 -4.62 -4.11 -12.94
CA MET A 205 -4.21 -5.13 -11.98
C MET A 205 -3.88 -6.43 -12.70
N VAL A 206 -2.81 -7.09 -12.28
CA VAL A 206 -2.40 -8.44 -12.73
C VAL A 206 -2.19 -9.35 -11.53
N ALA A 207 -2.38 -10.65 -11.72
CA ALA A 207 -2.01 -11.65 -10.73
C ALA A 207 -0.51 -11.89 -10.73
N LEU A 208 0.06 -12.09 -9.54
CA LEU A 208 1.46 -12.48 -9.36
C LEU A 208 1.55 -13.91 -8.81
N ASN A 209 2.65 -14.57 -9.12
CA ASN A 209 3.06 -15.82 -8.49
C ASN A 209 3.74 -15.48 -7.15
N SER A 210 3.15 -15.89 -6.04
CA SER A 210 3.65 -15.60 -4.69
C SER A 210 5.02 -16.22 -4.37
N SER A 211 5.46 -17.23 -5.13
CA SER A 211 6.78 -17.85 -4.90
C SER A 211 7.94 -17.02 -5.43
N ASN A 212 7.72 -16.20 -6.47
CA ASN A 212 8.79 -15.42 -7.12
C ASN A 212 8.44 -13.94 -7.36
N GLY A 213 7.20 -13.52 -7.10
CA GLY A 213 6.73 -12.14 -7.26
C GLY A 213 6.55 -11.69 -8.71
N LEU A 214 6.73 -12.56 -9.69
CA LEU A 214 6.55 -12.23 -11.10
C LEU A 214 5.11 -12.47 -11.56
N ARG A 215 4.76 -11.95 -12.72
CA ARG A 215 3.42 -12.08 -13.29
C ARG A 215 3.01 -13.56 -13.46
N ALA A 216 1.81 -13.91 -13.00
CA ALA A 216 1.32 -15.29 -12.96
C ALA A 216 0.62 -15.72 -14.25
N ASP A 217 -0.10 -14.79 -14.91
CA ASP A 217 -0.89 -15.06 -16.13
C ASP A 217 -0.95 -13.82 -17.05
N SER A 218 -1.57 -13.96 -18.22
CA SER A 218 -1.68 -12.86 -19.20
C SER A 218 -2.85 -11.92 -18.94
N THR A 219 -3.68 -12.16 -17.92
CA THR A 219 -4.89 -11.35 -17.65
C THR A 219 -4.51 -9.98 -17.11
N VAL A 220 -5.08 -8.92 -17.68
CA VAL A 220 -4.98 -7.54 -17.20
C VAL A 220 -6.38 -7.03 -16.90
N ARG A 221 -6.64 -6.65 -15.65
CA ARG A 221 -7.93 -6.13 -15.18
C ARG A 221 -7.88 -4.62 -15.07
N SER A 222 -8.98 -3.95 -15.43
CA SER A 222 -9.16 -2.51 -15.14
C SER A 222 -9.86 -2.36 -13.80
N ILE A 223 -9.27 -1.57 -12.88
CA ILE A 223 -9.81 -1.39 -11.52
C ILE A 223 -10.14 0.05 -11.18
N ALA A 224 -9.62 1.04 -11.92
CA ALA A 224 -10.06 2.44 -11.85
C ALA A 224 -9.81 3.16 -13.17
N GLY A 225 -10.51 4.28 -13.40
CA GLY A 225 -10.37 5.10 -14.61
C GLY A 225 -11.17 6.40 -14.52
N ARG A 226 -10.81 7.39 -15.34
CA ARG A 226 -11.45 8.73 -15.34
C ARG A 226 -11.89 9.21 -16.72
N ASN A 227 -12.24 8.31 -17.63
CA ASN A 227 -12.69 8.67 -18.99
C ASN A 227 -11.73 9.66 -19.69
N GLY A 228 -10.44 9.40 -19.64
CA GLY A 228 -9.37 10.24 -20.20
C GLY A 228 -8.82 11.31 -19.24
N GLY A 229 -9.40 11.49 -18.05
CA GLY A 229 -8.81 12.34 -17.00
C GLY A 229 -7.60 11.67 -16.33
N ALA A 230 -6.68 12.49 -15.84
CA ALA A 230 -5.45 12.04 -15.19
C ALA A 230 -5.74 11.28 -13.89
N ILE A 231 -5.24 10.07 -13.79
CA ILE A 231 -5.27 9.18 -12.61
C ILE A 231 -4.02 8.32 -12.63
N GLU A 232 -3.36 8.15 -11.47
CA GLU A 232 -2.15 7.33 -11.33
C GLU A 232 -1.90 6.92 -9.87
N ALA A 233 -0.75 6.30 -9.60
CA ALA A 233 -0.27 5.94 -8.27
C ALA A 233 -1.27 5.10 -7.45
N PRO A 234 -1.69 3.92 -7.92
CA PRO A 234 -2.61 3.08 -7.15
C PRO A 234 -1.93 2.48 -5.93
N VAL A 235 -2.61 2.50 -4.79
CA VAL A 235 -2.25 1.79 -3.56
C VAL A 235 -3.50 1.07 -3.06
N ILE A 236 -3.39 -0.19 -2.67
CA ILE A 236 -4.52 -0.96 -2.18
C ILE A 236 -4.18 -1.56 -0.82
N VAL A 237 -4.87 -1.10 0.22
CA VAL A 237 -4.70 -1.60 1.58
C VAL A 237 -5.97 -2.25 2.10
N ARG A 238 -5.81 -3.34 2.86
CA ARG A 238 -6.90 -4.05 3.53
C ARG A 238 -7.11 -3.47 4.92
N ARG A 239 -8.37 -3.07 5.24
CA ARG A 239 -8.76 -2.70 6.59
C ARG A 239 -10.18 -3.17 6.90
N GLY A 240 -10.34 -3.88 7.98
CA GLY A 240 -11.62 -4.46 8.35
C GLY A 240 -12.17 -5.35 7.22
N SER A 241 -13.38 -5.11 6.74
CA SER A 241 -14.03 -5.88 5.66
C SER A 241 -13.75 -5.33 4.25
N TYR A 242 -12.93 -4.28 4.11
CA TYR A 242 -12.74 -3.60 2.84
C TYR A 242 -11.28 -3.56 2.40
N TYR A 243 -11.08 -3.59 1.08
CA TYR A 243 -9.90 -3.11 0.39
C TYR A 243 -10.15 -1.66 -0.01
N TYR A 244 -9.24 -0.78 0.36
CA TYR A 244 -9.26 0.64 0.01
C TYR A 244 -8.27 0.88 -1.11
N GLN A 245 -8.78 1.28 -2.28
CA GLN A 245 -7.94 1.70 -3.41
C GLN A 245 -7.75 3.21 -3.35
N TRP A 246 -6.52 3.62 -3.11
CA TRP A 246 -6.06 5.00 -3.15
C TRP A 246 -5.45 5.27 -4.51
N VAL A 247 -5.67 6.46 -5.04
CA VAL A 247 -5.10 6.93 -6.30
C VAL A 247 -4.85 8.43 -6.22
N SER A 248 -3.97 8.93 -7.09
CA SER A 248 -3.79 10.36 -7.29
C SER A 248 -4.56 10.80 -8.54
N PHE A 249 -5.38 11.84 -8.41
CA PHE A 249 -6.06 12.50 -9.51
C PHE A 249 -5.31 13.77 -9.91
N ASP A 250 -5.50 14.17 -11.17
CA ASP A 250 -4.98 15.38 -11.77
C ASP A 250 -3.46 15.34 -12.03
N ARG A 251 -2.72 16.44 -11.94
CA ARG A 251 -1.36 16.50 -12.47
C ARG A 251 -0.30 16.76 -11.41
N CYS A 252 0.73 15.92 -11.39
CA CYS A 252 1.99 16.18 -10.69
C CYS A 252 2.96 17.02 -11.55
N CYS A 253 4.18 17.18 -11.05
CA CYS A 253 5.39 17.50 -11.81
C CYS A 253 5.40 18.93 -12.39
N GLN A 254 4.62 19.86 -11.81
CA GLN A 254 4.52 21.28 -12.19
C GLN A 254 4.91 22.22 -11.03
N GLY A 255 5.67 21.71 -10.04
CA GLY A 255 6.01 22.49 -8.84
C GLY A 255 4.73 22.96 -8.13
N ALA A 256 4.71 24.20 -7.64
CA ALA A 256 3.54 24.78 -6.95
C ALA A 256 2.27 24.91 -7.84
N ALA A 257 2.38 24.74 -9.15
CA ALA A 257 1.24 24.67 -10.06
C ALA A 257 0.64 23.27 -10.20
N SER A 258 1.19 22.27 -9.52
CA SER A 258 0.66 20.90 -9.50
C SER A 258 -0.73 20.87 -8.88
N THR A 259 -1.62 20.09 -9.48
CA THR A 259 -3.02 19.96 -9.07
C THR A 259 -3.35 18.57 -8.50
N TYR A 260 -2.35 17.77 -8.23
CA TYR A 260 -2.47 16.44 -7.64
C TYR A 260 -3.35 16.46 -6.40
N ARG A 261 -4.13 15.42 -6.21
CA ARG A 261 -4.93 15.18 -5.00
C ARG A 261 -5.17 13.70 -4.78
N ILE A 262 -5.23 13.31 -3.54
CA ILE A 262 -5.38 11.92 -3.12
C ILE A 262 -6.86 11.58 -3.00
N MET A 263 -7.27 10.52 -3.69
CA MET A 263 -8.62 10.02 -3.74
C MET A 263 -8.68 8.56 -3.28
N VAL A 264 -9.84 8.10 -2.80
CA VAL A 264 -10.04 6.73 -2.35
C VAL A 264 -11.40 6.17 -2.76
N GLY A 265 -11.44 4.89 -3.07
CA GLY A 265 -12.65 4.07 -3.15
C GLY A 265 -12.44 2.76 -2.38
N ARG A 266 -13.50 2.02 -2.08
CA ARG A 266 -13.40 0.75 -1.37
C ARG A 266 -14.23 -0.36 -1.99
N SER A 267 -13.81 -1.59 -1.75
CA SER A 267 -14.47 -2.82 -2.20
C SER A 267 -14.31 -3.93 -1.17
N THR A 268 -15.22 -4.89 -1.13
CA THR A 268 -15.04 -6.15 -0.37
C THR A 268 -14.17 -7.16 -1.12
N SER A 269 -13.85 -6.91 -2.38
CA SER A 269 -12.96 -7.74 -3.21
C SER A 269 -11.72 -6.94 -3.64
N VAL A 270 -10.54 -7.56 -3.59
CA VAL A 270 -9.27 -6.94 -4.03
C VAL A 270 -9.29 -6.54 -5.51
N THR A 271 -10.07 -7.22 -6.33
CA THR A 271 -10.22 -6.91 -7.76
C THR A 271 -11.36 -5.93 -8.06
N GLY A 272 -12.01 -5.38 -7.04
CA GLY A 272 -13.12 -4.45 -7.19
C GLY A 272 -14.50 -5.15 -7.40
N PRO A 273 -15.54 -4.41 -7.82
CA PRO A 273 -15.48 -2.98 -8.11
C PRO A 273 -15.23 -2.12 -6.87
N TYR A 274 -14.38 -1.12 -7.00
CA TYR A 274 -14.16 -0.10 -5.97
C TYR A 274 -15.18 1.02 -6.15
N LEU A 275 -15.88 1.36 -5.08
CA LEU A 275 -16.87 2.43 -5.06
C LEU A 275 -16.40 3.58 -4.18
N ASP A 276 -16.69 4.80 -4.55
CA ASP A 276 -16.52 5.98 -3.70
C ASP A 276 -17.64 6.10 -2.65
N ARG A 277 -17.59 7.13 -1.81
CA ARG A 277 -18.59 7.39 -0.75
C ARG A 277 -20.02 7.55 -1.32
N ASN A 278 -20.16 8.01 -2.54
CA ASN A 278 -21.44 8.24 -3.20
C ASN A 278 -21.93 7.03 -4.03
N GLY A 279 -21.18 5.90 -3.98
CA GLY A 279 -21.50 4.70 -4.74
C GLY A 279 -21.07 4.74 -6.21
N VAL A 280 -20.30 5.74 -6.63
CA VAL A 280 -19.78 5.82 -8.00
C VAL A 280 -18.55 4.91 -8.13
N ALA A 281 -18.55 4.07 -9.16
CA ALA A 281 -17.44 3.17 -9.40
C ALA A 281 -16.17 3.95 -9.80
N MET A 282 -15.01 3.56 -9.25
CA MET A 282 -13.73 4.16 -9.62
C MET A 282 -13.38 3.92 -11.08
N THR A 283 -13.89 2.87 -11.72
CA THR A 283 -13.78 2.64 -13.16
C THR A 283 -14.59 3.65 -14.01
N ALA A 284 -15.53 4.37 -13.39
CA ALA A 284 -16.38 5.40 -14.01
C ALA A 284 -16.03 6.83 -13.53
N GLY A 285 -14.84 7.01 -12.94
CA GLY A 285 -14.37 8.33 -12.46
C GLY A 285 -14.74 8.63 -11.02
N GLY A 286 -15.29 7.68 -10.26
CA GLY A 286 -15.53 7.80 -8.82
C GLY A 286 -14.25 7.98 -8.03
N GLY A 287 -14.39 8.54 -6.84
CA GLY A 287 -13.30 8.75 -5.88
C GLY A 287 -13.70 9.74 -4.81
N THR A 288 -13.52 9.35 -3.54
CA THR A 288 -13.69 10.24 -2.39
C THR A 288 -12.38 10.95 -2.11
N GLN A 289 -12.38 12.27 -2.09
CA GLN A 289 -11.17 13.07 -1.84
C GLN A 289 -10.75 12.98 -0.37
N VAL A 290 -9.46 12.68 -0.14
CA VAL A 290 -8.85 12.56 1.20
C VAL A 290 -7.90 13.71 1.48
N LEU A 291 -7.10 14.14 0.47
CA LEU A 291 -6.15 15.23 0.62
C LEU A 291 -6.01 15.97 -0.71
N ALA A 292 -5.93 17.29 -0.65
CA ALA A 292 -5.70 18.16 -1.80
C ALA A 292 -4.84 19.36 -1.38
N SER A 293 -4.45 20.20 -2.35
CA SER A 293 -3.67 21.42 -2.10
C SER A 293 -4.33 22.31 -1.04
N HIS A 294 -3.53 22.82 -0.11
CA HIS A 294 -3.93 23.75 0.94
C HIS A 294 -2.71 24.50 1.47
N GLY A 295 -2.88 25.77 1.83
CA GLY A 295 -1.79 26.59 2.35
C GLY A 295 -0.55 26.59 1.45
N SER A 296 0.59 26.16 1.97
CA SER A 296 1.85 25.99 1.24
C SER A 296 2.09 24.57 0.70
N ILE A 297 1.09 23.71 0.78
CA ILE A 297 1.13 22.31 0.31
C ILE A 297 0.44 22.27 -1.03
N HIS A 298 1.20 22.08 -2.12
CA HIS A 298 0.68 22.05 -3.47
C HIS A 298 0.78 20.64 -4.06
N GLY A 299 -0.28 20.18 -4.69
CA GLY A 299 -0.32 18.91 -5.39
C GLY A 299 0.14 17.71 -4.55
N PRO A 300 -0.42 17.47 -3.34
CA PRO A 300 -0.07 16.28 -2.58
C PRO A 300 -0.56 15.03 -3.31
N GLY A 301 0.34 14.04 -3.49
CA GLY A 301 -0.01 12.84 -4.23
C GLY A 301 1.10 11.79 -4.23
N HIS A 302 0.89 10.76 -5.03
CA HIS A 302 1.71 9.55 -5.10
C HIS A 302 1.93 8.98 -3.69
N GLN A 303 0.82 8.63 -3.09
CA GLN A 303 0.74 8.21 -1.70
C GLN A 303 1.21 6.77 -1.49
N ALA A 304 1.83 6.53 -0.36
CA ALA A 304 1.97 5.22 0.26
C ALA A 304 1.14 5.17 1.55
N VAL A 305 0.57 4.03 1.85
CA VAL A 305 -0.17 3.78 3.10
C VAL A 305 0.51 2.65 3.84
N MET A 306 0.92 2.91 5.07
CA MET A 306 1.58 1.94 5.95
C MET A 306 0.80 1.81 7.25
N THR A 307 0.46 0.59 7.64
CA THR A 307 -0.03 0.32 9.00
C THR A 307 1.16 0.21 9.94
N ASP A 308 1.24 1.10 10.91
CA ASP A 308 2.25 1.08 11.97
C ASP A 308 1.61 0.63 13.30
N THR A 309 2.41 0.49 14.35
CA THR A 309 1.96 0.02 15.66
C THR A 309 1.04 1.00 16.39
N ASP A 310 1.16 2.29 16.09
CA ASP A 310 0.43 3.39 16.72
C ASP A 310 -0.69 3.98 15.84
N ALA A 311 -0.56 3.92 14.51
CA ALA A 311 -1.52 4.48 13.58
C ALA A 311 -1.34 3.94 12.16
N ASP A 312 -2.34 4.15 11.30
CA ASP A 312 -2.15 4.10 9.86
C ASP A 312 -1.52 5.40 9.38
N VAL A 313 -0.52 5.31 8.53
CA VAL A 313 0.34 6.42 8.07
C VAL A 313 0.15 6.64 6.59
N LEU A 314 -0.07 7.89 6.19
CA LEU A 314 -0.04 8.35 4.80
C LEU A 314 1.28 9.05 4.57
N ALA A 315 2.14 8.51 3.72
CA ALA A 315 3.32 9.17 3.17
C ALA A 315 3.06 9.55 1.71
N TYR A 316 3.48 10.74 1.30
CA TYR A 316 3.26 11.25 -0.04
C TYR A 316 4.32 12.30 -0.38
N HIS A 317 4.43 12.71 -1.64
CA HIS A 317 5.13 13.94 -1.96
C HIS A 317 4.16 15.11 -2.13
N TYR A 318 4.67 16.31 -1.89
CA TYR A 318 3.99 17.57 -2.19
C TYR A 318 5.01 18.60 -2.69
N TYR A 319 4.56 19.63 -3.36
CA TYR A 319 5.43 20.74 -3.79
C TYR A 319 5.21 21.94 -2.86
N ALA A 320 6.32 22.55 -2.43
CA ALA A 320 6.30 23.80 -1.67
C ALA A 320 6.27 25.01 -2.60
N ASN A 321 6.14 26.23 -2.03
CA ASN A 321 6.11 27.48 -2.79
C ASN A 321 7.37 27.73 -3.64
N ASN A 322 8.50 27.10 -3.30
CA ASN A 322 9.76 27.14 -4.07
C ASN A 322 9.83 26.10 -5.20
N ASN A 323 8.73 25.43 -5.51
CA ASN A 323 8.61 24.34 -6.48
C ASN A 323 9.37 23.04 -6.13
N ALA A 324 10.04 22.97 -5.00
CA ALA A 324 10.71 21.73 -4.57
C ALA A 324 9.70 20.71 -4.07
N SER A 325 10.00 19.43 -4.30
CA SER A 325 9.20 18.30 -3.83
C SER A 325 9.72 17.79 -2.50
N TYR A 326 8.83 17.63 -1.52
CA TYR A 326 9.14 17.18 -0.17
C TYR A 326 8.24 16.04 0.28
N LEU A 327 8.74 15.28 1.26
CA LEU A 327 8.01 14.25 1.95
C LEU A 327 6.94 14.87 2.87
N GLY A 328 5.69 14.49 2.66
CA GLY A 328 4.60 14.72 3.59
C GLY A 328 4.25 13.44 4.32
N ILE A 329 4.00 13.53 5.64
CA ILE A 329 3.49 12.44 6.46
C ILE A 329 2.32 12.96 7.28
N ASN A 330 1.16 12.30 7.16
CA ASN A 330 0.01 12.47 8.01
C ASN A 330 -0.43 11.13 8.58
N LEU A 331 -1.20 11.15 9.64
CA LEU A 331 -1.87 9.97 10.16
C LEU A 331 -3.25 9.83 9.51
N ILE A 332 -3.75 8.60 9.42
CA ILE A 332 -5.04 8.27 8.82
C ILE A 332 -6.03 7.92 9.92
N GLY A 333 -7.11 8.68 10.02
CA GLY A 333 -8.29 8.34 10.78
C GLY A 333 -9.39 7.76 9.88
N TYR A 334 -10.43 7.21 10.51
CA TYR A 334 -11.60 6.70 9.81
C TYR A 334 -12.87 7.21 10.47
N ASP A 335 -13.78 7.75 9.69
CA ASP A 335 -15.07 8.21 10.21
C ASP A 335 -15.99 7.03 10.59
N ALA A 336 -17.16 7.33 11.17
CA ALA A 336 -18.12 6.30 11.60
C ALA A 336 -18.63 5.40 10.47
N ALA A 337 -18.56 5.85 9.21
CA ALA A 337 -18.88 5.05 8.04
C ALA A 337 -17.67 4.30 7.48
N GLY A 338 -16.51 4.41 8.11
CA GLY A 338 -15.26 3.74 7.74
C GLY A 338 -14.51 4.39 6.58
N TRP A 339 -14.77 5.67 6.26
CA TRP A 339 -14.02 6.38 5.23
C TRP A 339 -12.79 7.06 5.83
N PRO A 340 -11.62 6.94 5.15
CA PRO A 340 -10.39 7.53 5.66
C PRO A 340 -10.39 9.04 5.53
N PHE A 341 -9.70 9.69 6.46
CA PHE A 341 -9.32 11.10 6.44
C PHE A 341 -7.94 11.26 7.06
N VAL A 342 -7.26 12.36 6.78
CA VAL A 342 -5.95 12.68 7.38
C VAL A 342 -6.10 13.64 8.57
N TYR A 343 -5.19 13.51 9.55
CA TYR A 343 -5.11 14.38 10.70
C TYR A 343 -3.67 14.58 11.15
#